data_2bc4a70d086c8d0d39d09cad4a311783
#
_entry.id   2bc4a70d086c8d0d39d09cad4a311783
#
_cell.length_a   1.000
_cell.length_b   1.000
_cell.length_c   1.000
_cell.angle_alpha   90.00
_cell.angle_beta   90.00
_cell.angle_gamma   90.00
#
_symmetry.space_group_name_H-M   'P 1'
#
loop_
_entity.id
_entity.type
_entity.pdbx_description
1 polymer ?
#
loop_
_entity_poly.entity_id
_entity_poly.type
_entity_poly.pdbx_seq_one_letter_code
_entity_poly.pdbx_strand_id
1 'polypeptide(L)'
;MKNLVYLTTLLVIYSCGTEAQKTVVDYAESITETELKTHLYTYASDEFMGREAGTEGEILAINFLKDYYEYTGVSGGSNQGSYFQDMTVSDRSGNSIDSYNVLGYIEGSDKANELLVITSHLDHIGVEADGQINNGADDDGSGTVAMMEIAEAFIMAKEDGNGPRRSVLFLHVSAEEKGLLGSKYYTDNPIYPLTNTVANLNIDMNGRVDSLHIGQPDYIYLIGSDILSKDLHDVSEKANQDYVGLTIDYRYNDPTTLVYEFGRWRENRYYYRSDHYHFIKNNIPAIFYFNGTHKDYHAPTDTVEKINYALLEKRTRLIFHTAWEIVNREERLTLK
;
A
#
# COMPACT_ATOMS: atom_id res chain seq x y z
N MET A 1 -8.04 -20.64 81.20
CA MET A 1 -8.78 -20.07 80.06
C MET A 1 -7.81 -19.98 78.88
N LYS A 2 -7.95 -20.84 77.88
CA LYS A 2 -7.10 -20.89 76.69
C LYS A 2 -7.79 -20.12 75.55
N ASN A 3 -7.22 -18.96 75.16
CA ASN A 3 -7.74 -18.19 74.02
C ASN A 3 -7.24 -18.83 72.71
N LEU A 4 -8.20 -19.30 71.89
CA LEU A 4 -7.93 -19.86 70.56
C LEU A 4 -8.05 -18.68 69.55
N VAL A 5 -6.93 -18.30 68.92
CA VAL A 5 -6.92 -17.27 67.85
C VAL A 5 -7.15 -17.98 66.53
N TYR A 6 -8.28 -17.74 65.87
CA TYR A 6 -8.53 -18.20 64.51
C TYR A 6 -7.88 -17.23 63.52
N LEU A 7 -6.85 -17.73 62.80
CA LEU A 7 -6.20 -17.03 61.69
C LEU A 7 -7.00 -17.30 60.42
N THR A 8 -7.79 -16.33 59.98
CA THR A 8 -8.53 -16.45 58.70
C THR A 8 -7.62 -16.03 57.55
N THR A 9 -7.18 -17.03 56.77
CA THR A 9 -6.37 -16.76 55.57
C THR A 9 -7.31 -16.36 54.43
N LEU A 10 -7.22 -15.09 53.99
CA LEU A 10 -7.95 -14.59 52.86
C LEU A 10 -7.26 -15.00 51.58
N LEU A 11 -7.84 -15.96 50.84
CA LEU A 11 -7.34 -16.41 49.54
C LEU A 11 -7.79 -15.37 48.49
N VAL A 12 -6.90 -14.50 48.03
CA VAL A 12 -7.14 -13.61 46.90
C VAL A 12 -6.96 -14.42 45.62
N ILE A 13 -8.05 -14.80 45.00
CA ILE A 13 -8.03 -15.43 43.67
C ILE A 13 -7.86 -14.29 42.66
N TYR A 14 -6.64 -14.14 42.12
CA TYR A 14 -6.41 -13.35 40.92
C TYR A 14 -7.03 -14.12 39.75
N SER A 15 -8.20 -13.67 39.30
CA SER A 15 -8.73 -14.07 37.99
C SER A 15 -7.88 -13.40 36.93
N CYS A 16 -6.92 -14.11 36.40
CA CYS A 16 -6.24 -13.73 35.16
C CYS A 16 -7.27 -13.97 34.05
N GLY A 17 -8.00 -12.93 33.70
CA GLY A 17 -8.80 -12.95 32.47
C GLY A 17 -7.82 -13.06 31.31
N THR A 18 -7.80 -14.20 30.62
CA THR A 18 -7.12 -14.30 29.32
C THR A 18 -7.93 -13.40 28.37
N GLU A 19 -7.36 -12.26 28.00
CA GLU A 19 -7.89 -11.52 26.85
C GLU A 19 -7.93 -12.48 25.66
N ALA A 20 -9.03 -12.43 24.89
CA ALA A 20 -9.13 -13.26 23.69
C ALA A 20 -8.00 -12.84 22.72
N GLN A 21 -7.29 -13.83 22.20
CA GLN A 21 -6.21 -13.55 21.22
C GLN A 21 -6.84 -12.88 20.00
N LYS A 22 -6.30 -11.73 19.62
CA LYS A 22 -6.74 -11.00 18.41
C LYS A 22 -6.49 -11.84 17.16
N THR A 23 -7.37 -11.67 16.20
CA THR A 23 -7.35 -12.33 14.88
C THR A 23 -6.92 -11.34 13.78
N VAL A 24 -6.71 -11.84 12.57
CA VAL A 24 -6.44 -10.97 11.42
C VAL A 24 -7.55 -9.94 11.18
N VAL A 25 -8.80 -10.28 11.52
CA VAL A 25 -9.94 -9.36 11.38
C VAL A 25 -9.80 -8.18 12.33
N ASP A 26 -9.40 -8.42 13.58
CA ASP A 26 -9.21 -7.36 14.57
C ASP A 26 -8.12 -6.35 14.14
N TYR A 27 -7.06 -6.83 13.46
CA TYR A 27 -6.02 -5.94 12.90
C TYR A 27 -6.50 -5.21 11.65
N ALA A 28 -7.29 -5.85 10.79
CA ALA A 28 -7.90 -5.19 9.65
C ALA A 28 -8.90 -4.10 10.07
N GLU A 29 -9.59 -4.27 11.20
CA GLU A 29 -10.53 -3.28 11.76
C GLU A 29 -9.86 -2.03 12.31
N SER A 30 -8.53 -2.05 12.57
CA SER A 30 -7.78 -0.83 12.89
C SER A 30 -7.67 0.13 11.69
N ILE A 31 -7.77 -0.37 10.47
CA ILE A 31 -7.81 0.45 9.26
C ILE A 31 -9.18 1.13 9.19
N THR A 32 -9.25 2.45 9.39
CA THR A 32 -10.52 3.17 9.50
C THR A 32 -10.67 4.31 8.50
N GLU A 33 -11.92 4.59 8.10
CA GLU A 33 -12.25 5.79 7.29
C GLU A 33 -11.71 7.08 7.92
N THR A 34 -11.74 7.16 9.25
CA THR A 34 -11.35 8.37 9.98
C THR A 34 -9.87 8.63 9.88
N GLU A 35 -9.04 7.61 10.04
CA GLU A 35 -7.59 7.72 9.96
C GLU A 35 -7.13 7.95 8.52
N LEU A 36 -7.61 7.13 7.57
CA LEU A 36 -7.39 7.34 6.14
C LEU A 36 -7.73 8.77 5.71
N LYS A 37 -8.87 9.30 6.17
CA LYS A 37 -9.28 10.67 5.91
C LYS A 37 -8.34 11.69 6.54
N THR A 38 -7.97 11.50 7.80
CA THR A 38 -7.11 12.43 8.53
C THR A 38 -5.74 12.55 7.85
N HIS A 39 -5.15 11.42 7.48
CA HIS A 39 -3.87 11.39 6.77
C HIS A 39 -3.95 12.01 5.38
N LEU A 40 -4.99 11.68 4.62
CA LEU A 40 -5.13 12.17 3.26
C LEU A 40 -5.41 13.68 3.20
N TYR A 41 -6.19 14.23 4.15
CA TYR A 41 -6.43 15.68 4.24
C TYR A 41 -5.15 16.47 4.53
N THR A 42 -4.18 15.86 5.18
CA THR A 42 -2.84 16.44 5.36
C THR A 42 -2.00 16.24 4.11
N TYR A 43 -1.85 15.00 3.67
CA TYR A 43 -0.91 14.59 2.63
C TYR A 43 -1.23 15.17 1.24
N ALA A 44 -2.51 15.32 0.91
CA ALA A 44 -2.99 15.92 -0.33
C ALA A 44 -3.53 17.36 -0.14
N SER A 45 -2.97 18.11 0.82
CA SER A 45 -3.26 19.53 1.01
C SER A 45 -2.40 20.40 0.10
N ASP A 46 -2.80 21.66 -0.07
CA ASP A 46 -2.04 22.67 -0.83
C ASP A 46 -0.64 22.91 -0.24
N GLU A 47 -0.42 22.63 1.06
CA GLU A 47 0.87 22.74 1.72
C GLU A 47 1.93 21.84 1.07
N PHE A 48 1.52 20.69 0.58
CA PHE A 48 2.39 19.71 -0.10
C PHE A 48 2.62 20.03 -1.58
N MET A 49 2.05 21.13 -2.12
CA MET A 49 2.33 21.65 -3.47
C MET A 49 2.26 20.58 -4.57
N GLY A 50 1.37 19.60 -4.42
CA GLY A 50 1.20 18.51 -5.40
C GLY A 50 2.40 17.57 -5.53
N ARG A 51 3.31 17.55 -4.57
CA ARG A 51 4.36 16.53 -4.35
C ARG A 51 5.23 16.16 -5.57
N GLU A 52 5.43 17.08 -6.51
CA GLU A 52 6.20 16.79 -7.72
C GLU A 52 7.64 16.37 -7.37
N ALA A 53 8.11 15.28 -7.99
CA ALA A 53 9.45 14.74 -7.78
C ALA A 53 10.55 15.79 -8.04
N GLY A 54 11.51 15.90 -7.12
CA GLY A 54 12.60 16.88 -7.16
C GLY A 54 12.22 18.28 -6.65
N THR A 55 11.05 18.46 -6.05
CA THR A 55 10.58 19.75 -5.52
C THR A 55 10.48 19.79 -4.00
N GLU A 56 10.20 20.98 -3.44
CA GLU A 56 9.95 21.14 -2.01
C GLU A 56 8.71 20.33 -1.55
N GLY A 57 7.70 20.19 -2.41
CA GLY A 57 6.51 19.38 -2.13
C GLY A 57 6.83 17.92 -1.90
N GLU A 58 7.74 17.35 -2.68
CA GLU A 58 8.26 16.00 -2.43
C GLU A 58 9.00 15.91 -1.09
N ILE A 59 9.83 16.89 -0.75
CA ILE A 59 10.57 16.89 0.53
C ILE A 59 9.61 16.90 1.73
N LEU A 60 8.49 17.63 1.65
CA LEU A 60 7.45 17.58 2.67
C LEU A 60 6.80 16.20 2.74
N ALA A 61 6.49 15.60 1.59
CA ALA A 61 5.88 14.28 1.50
C ALA A 61 6.75 13.16 2.11
N ILE A 62 8.04 13.10 1.74
CA ILE A 62 8.95 12.07 2.28
C ILE A 62 9.19 12.21 3.78
N ASN A 63 9.24 13.44 4.31
CA ASN A 63 9.36 13.66 5.75
C ASN A 63 8.08 13.28 6.48
N PHE A 64 6.89 13.59 5.94
CA PHE A 64 5.62 13.16 6.51
C PHE A 64 5.55 11.63 6.65
N LEU A 65 5.93 10.90 5.60
CA LEU A 65 5.94 9.44 5.63
C LEU A 65 6.96 8.88 6.63
N LYS A 66 8.18 9.45 6.66
CA LYS A 66 9.20 9.08 7.63
C LYS A 66 8.70 9.30 9.08
N ASP A 67 8.16 10.48 9.37
CA ASP A 67 7.71 10.84 10.72
C ASP A 67 6.54 9.94 11.18
N TYR A 68 5.64 9.57 10.25
CA TYR A 68 4.58 8.60 10.52
C TYR A 68 5.14 7.21 10.87
N TYR A 69 6.09 6.70 10.09
CA TYR A 69 6.71 5.41 10.37
C TYR A 69 7.52 5.40 11.67
N GLU A 70 8.22 6.49 11.99
CA GLU A 70 8.89 6.63 13.28
C GLU A 70 7.88 6.63 14.44
N TYR A 71 6.75 7.31 14.28
CA TYR A 71 5.70 7.38 15.30
C TYR A 71 5.02 6.03 15.54
N THR A 72 4.73 5.27 14.47
CA THR A 72 4.07 3.96 14.56
C THR A 72 5.02 2.80 14.87
N GLY A 73 6.35 3.05 14.93
CA GLY A 73 7.35 2.02 15.22
C GLY A 73 7.73 1.14 14.03
N VAL A 74 7.34 1.51 12.81
CA VAL A 74 7.86 0.89 11.57
C VAL A 74 9.31 1.31 11.39
N SER A 75 10.22 0.37 11.22
CA SER A 75 11.66 0.67 11.07
C SER A 75 11.98 1.20 9.67
N GLY A 76 13.07 1.97 9.54
CA GLY A 76 13.60 2.33 8.24
C GLY A 76 14.10 1.11 7.46
N GLY A 77 13.65 0.98 6.21
CA GLY A 77 13.92 -0.17 5.34
C GLY A 77 15.14 0.00 4.43
N SER A 78 15.83 1.13 4.49
CA SER A 78 17.03 1.39 3.70
C SER A 78 18.31 1.09 4.48
N ASN A 79 19.47 1.34 3.86
CA ASN A 79 20.76 1.06 4.45
C ASN A 79 20.93 1.73 5.82
N GLN A 80 21.47 0.98 6.79
CA GLN A 80 21.72 1.43 8.16
C GLN A 80 20.47 1.91 8.92
N GLY A 81 19.26 1.44 8.52
CA GLY A 81 18.00 1.83 9.14
C GLY A 81 17.48 3.21 8.70
N SER A 82 18.01 3.77 7.62
CA SER A 82 17.43 4.95 6.97
C SER A 82 16.06 4.62 6.37
N TYR A 83 15.19 5.62 6.32
CA TYR A 83 13.92 5.52 5.59
C TYR A 83 14.06 5.88 4.10
N PHE A 84 15.19 6.43 3.68
CA PHE A 84 15.37 6.97 2.35
C PHE A 84 16.31 6.11 1.49
N GLN A 85 15.92 5.90 0.25
CA GLN A 85 16.80 5.47 -0.82
C GLN A 85 16.96 6.65 -1.76
N ASP A 86 18.09 7.35 -1.62
CA ASP A 86 18.45 8.49 -2.48
C ASP A 86 18.62 8.02 -3.92
N MET A 87 18.12 8.80 -4.86
CA MET A 87 18.28 8.52 -6.29
C MET A 87 18.45 9.78 -7.10
N THR A 88 19.26 9.67 -8.16
CA THR A 88 19.33 10.64 -9.25
C THR A 88 18.84 9.93 -10.50
N VAL A 89 17.73 10.39 -11.07
CA VAL A 89 17.09 9.78 -12.23
C VAL A 89 16.96 10.80 -13.37
N SER A 90 16.66 10.34 -14.58
CA SER A 90 16.42 11.24 -15.71
C SER A 90 15.02 11.04 -16.25
N ASP A 91 14.29 12.13 -16.45
CA ASP A 91 12.98 12.11 -17.09
C ASP A 91 13.09 11.80 -18.60
N ARG A 92 11.94 11.68 -19.28
CA ARG A 92 11.88 11.39 -20.72
C ARG A 92 12.49 12.50 -21.60
N SER A 93 12.68 13.71 -21.06
CA SER A 93 13.29 14.85 -21.73
C SER A 93 14.81 14.91 -21.49
N GLY A 94 15.34 14.05 -20.61
CA GLY A 94 16.76 14.00 -20.23
C GLY A 94 17.13 14.95 -19.09
N ASN A 95 16.16 15.54 -18.40
CA ASN A 95 16.41 16.35 -17.20
C ASN A 95 16.76 15.43 -16.03
N SER A 96 17.80 15.80 -15.27
CA SER A 96 18.17 15.13 -14.03
C SER A 96 17.26 15.54 -12.89
N ILE A 97 16.78 14.58 -12.12
CA ILE A 97 15.93 14.77 -10.94
C ILE A 97 16.61 14.05 -9.78
N ASP A 98 16.94 14.79 -8.72
CA ASP A 98 17.32 14.22 -7.43
C ASP A 98 16.05 13.99 -6.62
N SER A 99 15.84 12.77 -6.14
CA SER A 99 14.60 12.34 -5.54
C SER A 99 14.83 11.17 -4.57
N TYR A 100 13.77 10.65 -3.93
CA TYR A 100 13.88 9.68 -2.86
C TYR A 100 12.73 8.69 -2.89
N ASN A 101 13.04 7.39 -2.83
CA ASN A 101 12.06 6.43 -2.37
C ASN A 101 12.04 6.39 -0.83
N VAL A 102 10.85 6.21 -0.23
CA VAL A 102 10.69 6.04 1.23
C VAL A 102 10.38 4.59 1.55
N LEU A 103 11.14 4.01 2.48
CA LEU A 103 11.09 2.59 2.82
C LEU A 103 10.75 2.39 4.30
N GLY A 104 9.57 1.87 4.59
CA GLY A 104 9.22 1.29 5.88
C GLY A 104 9.46 -0.22 5.88
N TYR A 105 9.93 -0.80 6.99
CA TYR A 105 10.26 -2.21 7.07
C TYR A 105 9.78 -2.85 8.37
N ILE A 106 9.14 -3.98 8.24
CA ILE A 106 8.76 -4.85 9.36
C ILE A 106 9.44 -6.19 9.18
N GLU A 107 10.38 -6.51 10.07
CA GLU A 107 11.08 -7.78 10.05
C GLU A 107 10.13 -8.94 10.43
N GLY A 108 10.13 -9.97 9.60
CA GLY A 108 9.39 -11.20 9.82
C GLY A 108 10.01 -12.07 10.92
N SER A 109 9.32 -13.14 11.31
CA SER A 109 9.78 -14.06 12.36
C SER A 109 10.64 -15.21 11.79
N ASP A 110 10.04 -16.32 11.41
CA ASP A 110 10.76 -17.53 10.99
C ASP A 110 11.11 -17.57 9.49
N LYS A 111 10.53 -16.67 8.68
CA LYS A 111 10.79 -16.52 7.24
C LYS A 111 11.32 -15.12 6.90
N ALA A 112 12.04 -14.47 7.81
CA ALA A 112 12.48 -13.08 7.70
C ALA A 112 13.29 -12.76 6.41
N ASN A 113 13.92 -13.76 5.81
CA ASN A 113 14.67 -13.60 4.56
C ASN A 113 13.79 -13.54 3.30
N GLU A 114 12.49 -13.84 3.42
CA GLU A 114 11.52 -13.70 2.34
C GLU A 114 10.75 -12.40 2.52
N LEU A 115 10.51 -11.66 1.44
CA LEU A 115 10.02 -10.29 1.47
C LEU A 115 8.76 -10.13 0.65
N LEU A 116 7.69 -9.65 1.27
CA LEU A 116 6.58 -9.03 0.55
C LEU A 116 6.88 -7.55 0.38
N VAL A 117 6.74 -7.03 -0.84
CA VAL A 117 6.85 -5.59 -1.12
C VAL A 117 5.47 -5.03 -1.40
N ILE A 118 5.06 -3.99 -0.68
CA ILE A 118 3.85 -3.21 -0.97
C ILE A 118 4.32 -1.87 -1.51
N THR A 119 3.75 -1.42 -2.63
CA THR A 119 4.13 -0.17 -3.30
C THR A 119 2.94 0.77 -3.47
N SER A 120 3.18 2.06 -3.37
CA SER A 120 2.38 3.17 -3.86
C SER A 120 3.33 4.28 -4.30
N HIS A 121 2.90 5.19 -5.18
CA HIS A 121 3.79 6.32 -5.46
C HIS A 121 3.46 7.53 -4.58
N LEU A 122 4.52 8.22 -4.16
CA LEU A 122 4.43 9.34 -3.22
C LEU A 122 4.31 10.68 -3.94
N ASP A 123 4.79 10.76 -5.17
CA ASP A 123 4.78 11.98 -5.98
C ASP A 123 3.44 12.20 -6.71
N HIS A 124 3.24 13.41 -7.20
CA HIS A 124 2.22 13.74 -8.19
C HIS A 124 2.77 14.84 -9.11
N ILE A 125 1.91 15.54 -9.86
CA ILE A 125 2.34 16.41 -10.96
C ILE A 125 2.60 17.87 -10.57
N GLY A 126 2.49 18.23 -9.30
CA GLY A 126 2.95 19.53 -8.80
C GLY A 126 2.01 20.69 -9.06
N VAL A 127 2.61 21.86 -9.30
CA VAL A 127 1.93 23.13 -9.48
C VAL A 127 1.96 23.55 -10.95
N GLU A 128 0.82 23.88 -11.51
CA GLU A 128 0.70 24.34 -12.89
C GLU A 128 1.27 25.77 -13.10
N ALA A 129 1.52 26.12 -14.34
CA ALA A 129 2.09 27.44 -14.69
C ALA A 129 1.21 28.64 -14.28
N ASP A 130 -0.09 28.44 -14.12
CA ASP A 130 -1.05 29.45 -13.65
C ASP A 130 -1.21 29.47 -12.12
N GLY A 131 -0.46 28.60 -11.40
CA GLY A 131 -0.45 28.50 -9.95
C GLY A 131 -1.48 27.54 -9.36
N GLN A 132 -2.27 26.83 -10.18
CA GLN A 132 -3.14 25.78 -9.66
C GLN A 132 -2.33 24.60 -9.16
N ILE A 133 -2.74 24.02 -8.02
CA ILE A 133 -2.04 22.90 -7.39
C ILE A 133 -2.79 21.62 -7.75
N ASN A 134 -2.06 20.64 -8.28
CA ASN A 134 -2.58 19.30 -8.49
C ASN A 134 -2.35 18.48 -7.21
N ASN A 135 -3.35 18.46 -6.33
CA ASN A 135 -3.22 17.81 -5.02
C ASN A 135 -3.14 16.28 -5.07
N GLY A 136 -3.63 15.65 -6.15
CA GLY A 136 -3.51 14.21 -6.35
C GLY A 136 -4.06 13.42 -5.16
N ALA A 137 -5.33 13.66 -4.80
CA ALA A 137 -5.91 12.99 -3.64
C ALA A 137 -6.16 11.51 -3.88
N ASP A 138 -6.61 11.14 -5.09
CA ASP A 138 -6.72 9.74 -5.49
C ASP A 138 -5.40 9.26 -6.10
N ASP A 139 -4.75 10.07 -6.90
CA ASP A 139 -3.52 9.77 -7.65
C ASP A 139 -2.28 10.45 -7.01
N ASP A 140 -1.44 9.80 -6.20
CA ASP A 140 -1.70 8.55 -5.51
C ASP A 140 -1.72 8.76 -3.99
N GLY A 141 -2.35 9.86 -3.54
CA GLY A 141 -2.54 10.09 -2.10
C GLY A 141 -3.34 8.97 -1.45
N SER A 142 -4.36 8.42 -2.15
CA SER A 142 -5.20 7.34 -1.63
C SER A 142 -4.43 6.03 -1.43
N GLY A 143 -3.54 5.66 -2.35
CA GLY A 143 -2.68 4.49 -2.21
C GLY A 143 -1.62 4.68 -1.14
N THR A 144 -1.04 5.89 -1.06
CA THR A 144 -0.05 6.23 -0.03
C THR A 144 -0.62 6.07 1.38
N VAL A 145 -1.79 6.66 1.69
CA VAL A 145 -2.38 6.54 3.03
C VAL A 145 -2.91 5.14 3.30
N ALA A 146 -3.38 4.42 2.28
CA ALA A 146 -3.75 3.00 2.42
C ALA A 146 -2.55 2.16 2.87
N MET A 147 -1.37 2.40 2.30
CA MET A 147 -0.15 1.67 2.67
C MET A 147 0.32 2.03 4.09
N MET A 148 0.15 3.29 4.54
CA MET A 148 0.42 3.71 5.92
C MET A 148 -0.41 2.91 6.93
N GLU A 149 -1.72 2.82 6.73
CA GLU A 149 -2.65 2.09 7.60
C GLU A 149 -2.36 0.57 7.59
N ILE A 150 -2.01 0.00 6.43
CA ILE A 150 -1.60 -1.41 6.35
C ILE A 150 -0.34 -1.64 7.20
N ALA A 151 0.62 -0.72 7.17
CA ALA A 151 1.84 -0.85 7.97
C ALA A 151 1.54 -0.80 9.48
N GLU A 152 0.66 0.10 9.92
CA GLU A 152 0.24 0.19 11.31
C GLU A 152 -0.47 -1.09 11.78
N ALA A 153 -1.40 -1.64 10.97
CA ALA A 153 -2.06 -2.89 11.29
C ALA A 153 -1.07 -4.06 11.47
N PHE A 154 0.00 -4.12 10.66
CA PHE A 154 1.07 -5.11 10.84
C PHE A 154 1.93 -4.87 12.08
N ILE A 155 2.20 -3.62 12.47
CA ILE A 155 2.92 -3.30 13.71
C ILE A 155 2.08 -3.71 14.91
N MET A 156 0.79 -3.38 14.95
CA MET A 156 -0.13 -3.81 16.01
C MET A 156 -0.12 -5.33 16.17
N ALA A 157 -0.19 -6.06 15.07
CA ALA A 157 -0.10 -7.52 15.11
C ALA A 157 1.25 -8.01 15.66
N LYS A 158 2.36 -7.37 15.29
CA LYS A 158 3.70 -7.71 15.79
C LYS A 158 3.84 -7.46 17.28
N GLU A 159 3.30 -6.35 17.79
CA GLU A 159 3.30 -6.01 19.22
C GLU A 159 2.48 -7.01 20.04
N ASP A 160 1.37 -7.51 19.49
CA ASP A 160 0.56 -8.58 20.11
C ASP A 160 1.20 -9.98 20.00
N GLY A 161 2.38 -10.11 19.37
CA GLY A 161 3.08 -11.39 19.17
C GLY A 161 2.52 -12.21 17.99
N ASN A 162 1.67 -11.63 17.15
CA ASN A 162 1.07 -12.22 15.96
C ASN A 162 1.67 -11.63 14.66
N GLY A 163 2.89 -11.11 14.70
CA GLY A 163 3.53 -10.45 13.56
C GLY A 163 3.73 -11.37 12.34
N PRO A 164 4.13 -10.80 11.20
CA PRO A 164 4.29 -11.54 9.96
C PRO A 164 5.44 -12.56 10.08
N ARG A 165 5.32 -13.70 9.40
CA ARG A 165 6.40 -14.69 9.27
C ARG A 165 7.45 -14.22 8.27
N ARG A 166 7.02 -13.67 7.11
CA ARG A 166 7.88 -13.02 6.12
C ARG A 166 8.01 -11.54 6.44
N SER A 167 9.13 -10.96 6.09
CA SER A 167 9.30 -9.51 6.19
C SER A 167 8.39 -8.76 5.22
N VAL A 168 8.00 -7.54 5.61
CA VAL A 168 7.21 -6.64 4.76
C VAL A 168 7.99 -5.37 4.52
N LEU A 169 8.13 -4.97 3.26
CA LEU A 169 8.69 -3.71 2.84
C LEU A 169 7.57 -2.83 2.29
N PHE A 170 7.36 -1.69 2.91
CA PHE A 170 6.49 -0.62 2.45
C PHE A 170 7.35 0.36 1.65
N LEU A 171 7.20 0.35 0.34
CA LEU A 171 8.05 1.10 -0.58
C LEU A 171 7.21 2.17 -1.27
N HIS A 172 7.23 3.39 -0.73
CA HIS A 172 6.70 4.56 -1.42
C HIS A 172 7.72 5.01 -2.47
N VAL A 173 7.38 4.84 -3.72
CA VAL A 173 8.27 5.21 -4.82
C VAL A 173 7.99 6.62 -5.29
N SER A 174 9.02 7.33 -5.75
CA SER A 174 8.89 8.66 -6.32
C SER A 174 9.14 8.66 -7.82
N ALA A 175 8.81 9.80 -8.45
CA ALA A 175 8.95 10.00 -9.89
C ALA A 175 8.22 8.95 -10.74
N GLU A 176 7.08 8.44 -10.26
CA GLU A 176 6.17 7.61 -11.04
C GLU A 176 5.66 8.39 -12.24
N GLU A 177 5.18 9.62 -12.02
CA GLU A 177 4.64 10.55 -13.01
C GLU A 177 5.67 10.97 -14.09
N LYS A 178 6.94 10.82 -13.77
CA LYS A 178 8.06 11.04 -14.71
C LYS A 178 8.41 9.79 -15.54
N GLY A 179 7.73 8.66 -15.27
CA GLY A 179 7.85 7.41 -16.02
C GLY A 179 8.31 6.21 -15.22
N LEU A 180 7.69 5.95 -14.06
CA LEU A 180 7.95 4.82 -13.15
C LEU A 180 9.41 4.78 -12.66
N LEU A 181 10.03 5.96 -12.42
CA LEU A 181 11.49 6.02 -12.25
C LEU A 181 11.92 5.50 -10.88
N GLY A 182 11.12 5.70 -9.81
CA GLY A 182 11.43 5.22 -8.47
C GLY A 182 11.40 3.70 -8.35
N SER A 183 10.36 3.05 -8.86
CA SER A 183 10.28 1.59 -8.89
C SER A 183 11.34 0.96 -9.81
N LYS A 184 11.63 1.63 -10.93
CA LYS A 184 12.73 1.24 -11.79
C LYS A 184 14.07 1.31 -11.04
N TYR A 185 14.33 2.43 -10.36
CA TYR A 185 15.55 2.63 -9.60
C TYR A 185 15.70 1.57 -8.50
N TYR A 186 14.61 1.31 -7.73
CA TYR A 186 14.63 0.27 -6.70
C TYR A 186 14.95 -1.10 -7.29
N THR A 187 14.31 -1.49 -8.39
CA THR A 187 14.54 -2.82 -8.99
C THR A 187 15.90 -2.95 -9.67
N ASP A 188 16.49 -1.87 -10.12
CA ASP A 188 17.86 -1.85 -10.67
C ASP A 188 18.93 -1.77 -9.54
N ASN A 189 18.59 -1.18 -8.38
CA ASN A 189 19.47 -0.98 -7.22
C ASN A 189 18.81 -1.45 -5.92
N PRO A 190 18.40 -2.72 -5.81
CA PRO A 190 17.56 -3.19 -4.71
C PRO A 190 18.31 -3.20 -3.38
N ILE A 191 17.67 -2.68 -2.32
CA ILE A 191 18.19 -2.77 -0.95
C ILE A 191 18.17 -4.22 -0.44
N TYR A 192 17.13 -4.96 -0.81
CA TYR A 192 16.98 -6.38 -0.53
C TYR A 192 17.07 -7.17 -1.85
N PRO A 193 17.79 -8.30 -1.90
CA PRO A 193 17.89 -9.09 -3.14
C PRO A 193 16.51 -9.40 -3.73
N LEU A 194 16.29 -9.09 -4.99
CA LEU A 194 14.98 -9.33 -5.64
C LEU A 194 14.56 -10.81 -5.61
N THR A 195 15.51 -11.73 -5.54
CA THR A 195 15.24 -13.17 -5.37
C THR A 195 14.55 -13.52 -4.05
N ASN A 196 14.64 -12.63 -3.05
CA ASN A 196 13.96 -12.79 -1.78
C ASN A 196 12.53 -12.26 -1.82
N THR A 197 12.18 -11.42 -2.80
CA THR A 197 10.83 -10.87 -2.96
C THR A 197 9.87 -11.95 -3.44
N VAL A 198 8.83 -12.21 -2.66
CA VAL A 198 7.85 -13.27 -2.97
C VAL A 198 6.69 -12.74 -3.81
N ALA A 199 6.33 -11.47 -3.64
CA ALA A 199 5.31 -10.77 -4.42
C ALA A 199 5.47 -9.25 -4.26
N ASN A 200 4.81 -8.52 -5.17
CA ASN A 200 4.55 -7.09 -5.03
C ASN A 200 3.03 -6.83 -5.04
N LEU A 201 2.55 -6.04 -4.10
CA LEU A 201 1.18 -5.51 -4.06
C LEU A 201 1.26 -4.01 -4.29
N ASN A 202 0.83 -3.55 -5.46
CA ASN A 202 0.88 -2.15 -5.86
C ASN A 202 -0.49 -1.50 -5.70
N ILE A 203 -0.52 -0.34 -5.06
CA ILE A 203 -1.72 0.45 -4.82
C ILE A 203 -1.54 1.78 -5.54
N ASP A 204 -2.44 2.08 -6.45
CA ASP A 204 -2.39 3.31 -7.21
C ASP A 204 -3.82 3.68 -7.61
N MET A 205 -4.32 4.80 -7.11
CA MET A 205 -5.72 5.23 -7.21
C MET A 205 -6.71 4.22 -6.61
N ASN A 206 -6.98 4.36 -5.33
CA ASN A 206 -7.80 3.40 -4.56
C ASN A 206 -9.06 4.01 -3.91
N GLY A 207 -9.27 5.34 -4.04
CA GLY A 207 -10.26 6.11 -3.29
C GLY A 207 -11.51 6.54 -4.07
N ARG A 208 -11.61 6.30 -5.38
CA ARG A 208 -12.69 6.82 -6.22
C ARG A 208 -13.52 5.71 -6.88
N VAL A 209 -14.48 6.14 -7.68
CA VAL A 209 -15.33 5.27 -8.53
C VAL A 209 -15.25 5.80 -9.95
N ASP A 210 -14.94 4.93 -10.91
CA ASP A 210 -14.91 5.27 -12.32
C ASP A 210 -16.31 5.33 -12.95
N SER A 211 -16.39 5.79 -14.20
CA SER A 211 -17.67 5.95 -14.90
C SER A 211 -18.38 4.63 -15.21
N LEU A 212 -17.68 3.51 -15.16
CA LEU A 212 -18.22 2.18 -15.47
C LEU A 212 -18.94 1.57 -14.27
N HIS A 213 -18.64 2.05 -13.05
CA HIS A 213 -19.15 1.48 -11.81
C HIS A 213 -20.01 2.45 -10.97
N ILE A 214 -20.48 3.58 -11.54
CA ILE A 214 -21.30 4.57 -10.81
C ILE A 214 -22.51 3.93 -10.10
N GLY A 215 -23.13 2.92 -10.69
CA GLY A 215 -24.27 2.20 -10.12
C GLY A 215 -23.90 1.01 -9.22
N GLN A 216 -22.63 0.63 -9.18
CA GLN A 216 -22.09 -0.52 -8.42
C GLN A 216 -20.70 -0.15 -7.87
N PRO A 217 -20.61 0.74 -6.87
CA PRO A 217 -19.33 1.30 -6.42
C PRO A 217 -18.43 0.31 -5.65
N ASP A 218 -19.01 -0.78 -5.13
CA ASP A 218 -18.29 -1.81 -4.36
C ASP A 218 -17.47 -2.73 -5.29
N TYR A 219 -16.47 -2.18 -5.94
CA TYR A 219 -15.60 -2.90 -6.86
C TYR A 219 -14.13 -2.51 -6.69
N ILE A 220 -13.25 -3.30 -7.29
CA ILE A 220 -11.83 -3.00 -7.50
C ILE A 220 -11.35 -3.71 -8.76
N TYR A 221 -10.44 -3.08 -9.51
CA TYR A 221 -9.69 -3.76 -10.55
C TYR A 221 -8.46 -4.45 -9.97
N LEU A 222 -8.23 -5.69 -10.37
CA LEU A 222 -6.97 -6.39 -10.15
C LEU A 222 -6.28 -6.56 -11.49
N ILE A 223 -5.07 -6.03 -11.60
CA ILE A 223 -4.30 -6.02 -12.85
C ILE A 223 -3.01 -6.82 -12.65
N GLY A 224 -2.74 -7.76 -13.54
CA GLY A 224 -1.56 -8.61 -13.51
C GLY A 224 -1.62 -9.78 -12.52
N SER A 225 -2.72 -9.94 -11.78
CA SER A 225 -2.83 -10.84 -10.63
C SER A 225 -2.51 -12.31 -10.93
N ASP A 226 -2.88 -12.81 -12.11
CA ASP A 226 -2.66 -14.21 -12.49
C ASP A 226 -1.58 -14.38 -13.57
N ILE A 227 -0.91 -13.33 -14.01
CA ILE A 227 0.03 -13.40 -15.15
C ILE A 227 1.24 -14.27 -14.80
N LEU A 228 1.93 -13.98 -13.69
CA LEU A 228 3.11 -14.73 -13.25
C LEU A 228 2.81 -15.81 -12.21
N SER A 229 1.71 -15.69 -11.46
CA SER A 229 1.37 -16.66 -10.41
C SER A 229 -0.14 -16.78 -10.28
N LYS A 230 -0.65 -18.01 -10.46
CA LYS A 230 -2.04 -18.31 -10.14
C LYS A 230 -2.27 -18.29 -8.62
N ASP A 231 -1.30 -18.69 -7.83
CA ASP A 231 -1.40 -18.69 -6.37
C ASP A 231 -1.65 -17.28 -5.82
N LEU A 232 -0.99 -16.25 -6.39
CA LEU A 232 -1.19 -14.85 -5.98
C LEU A 232 -2.64 -14.41 -6.24
N HIS A 233 -3.16 -14.74 -7.42
CA HIS A 233 -4.55 -14.48 -7.79
C HIS A 233 -5.53 -15.16 -6.81
N ASP A 234 -5.34 -16.47 -6.60
CA ASP A 234 -6.22 -17.26 -5.73
C ASP A 234 -6.18 -16.76 -4.27
N VAL A 235 -5.04 -16.31 -3.79
CA VAL A 235 -4.91 -15.71 -2.44
C VAL A 235 -5.73 -14.42 -2.34
N SER A 236 -5.63 -13.53 -3.32
CA SER A 236 -6.39 -12.27 -3.30
C SER A 236 -7.90 -12.51 -3.46
N GLU A 237 -8.31 -13.43 -4.33
CA GLU A 237 -9.71 -13.85 -4.45
C GLU A 237 -10.27 -14.42 -3.15
N LYS A 238 -9.50 -15.31 -2.51
CA LYS A 238 -9.91 -15.89 -1.24
C LYS A 238 -10.00 -14.86 -0.13
N ALA A 239 -9.04 -13.95 -0.02
CA ALA A 239 -9.09 -12.84 0.93
C ALA A 239 -10.33 -11.96 0.71
N ASN A 240 -10.66 -11.65 -0.54
CA ASN A 240 -11.88 -10.92 -0.86
C ASN A 240 -13.16 -11.69 -0.46
N GLN A 241 -13.22 -12.98 -0.79
CA GLN A 241 -14.38 -13.81 -0.48
C GLN A 241 -14.61 -13.98 1.02
N ASP A 242 -13.52 -14.17 1.79
CA ASP A 242 -13.60 -14.50 3.21
C ASP A 242 -13.85 -13.26 4.08
N TYR A 243 -13.36 -12.07 3.66
CA TYR A 243 -13.29 -10.92 4.56
C TYR A 243 -13.98 -9.66 4.07
N VAL A 244 -14.06 -9.41 2.74
CA VAL A 244 -14.44 -8.08 2.24
C VAL A 244 -15.65 -8.08 1.32
N GLY A 245 -15.67 -8.91 0.28
CA GLY A 245 -16.82 -9.10 -0.62
C GLY A 245 -16.98 -8.00 -1.68
N LEU A 246 -15.89 -7.41 -2.17
CA LEU A 246 -15.92 -6.51 -3.32
C LEU A 246 -16.17 -7.29 -4.62
N THR A 247 -16.77 -6.63 -5.61
CA THR A 247 -16.76 -7.13 -6.98
C THR A 247 -15.38 -6.90 -7.58
N ILE A 248 -14.66 -7.97 -7.95
CA ILE A 248 -13.39 -7.84 -8.63
C ILE A 248 -13.65 -7.78 -10.14
N ASP A 249 -13.16 -6.72 -10.80
CA ASP A 249 -13.21 -6.57 -12.26
C ASP A 249 -11.83 -6.83 -12.85
N TYR A 250 -11.74 -7.78 -13.75
CA TYR A 250 -10.52 -8.22 -14.43
C TYR A 250 -10.34 -7.64 -15.83
N ARG A 251 -11.16 -6.66 -16.21
CA ARG A 251 -11.12 -6.13 -17.61
C ARG A 251 -9.75 -5.62 -18.03
N TYR A 252 -8.94 -5.14 -17.08
CA TYR A 252 -7.60 -4.63 -17.34
C TYR A 252 -6.47 -5.61 -17.00
N ASN A 253 -6.81 -6.81 -16.53
CA ASN A 253 -5.84 -7.79 -16.04
C ASN A 253 -4.90 -8.31 -17.15
N ASP A 254 -5.43 -8.63 -18.33
CA ASP A 254 -4.65 -9.18 -19.44
C ASP A 254 -4.22 -8.06 -20.41
N PRO A 255 -2.89 -7.80 -20.54
CA PRO A 255 -2.36 -6.75 -21.43
C PRO A 255 -2.57 -7.06 -22.93
N THR A 256 -2.92 -8.29 -23.31
CA THR A 256 -3.15 -8.68 -24.70
C THR A 256 -4.56 -8.36 -25.19
N THR A 257 -5.45 -7.94 -24.29
CA THR A 257 -6.84 -7.62 -24.63
C THR A 257 -7.01 -6.19 -25.14
N LEU A 258 -8.15 -5.94 -25.77
CA LEU A 258 -8.59 -4.59 -26.12
C LEU A 258 -9.62 -4.13 -25.10
N VAL A 259 -9.51 -2.86 -24.71
CA VAL A 259 -10.47 -2.18 -23.84
C VAL A 259 -11.19 -1.08 -24.59
N TYR A 260 -12.47 -0.85 -24.28
CA TYR A 260 -13.25 0.21 -24.89
C TYR A 260 -13.25 1.44 -23.96
N GLU A 261 -12.51 2.47 -24.36
CA GLU A 261 -12.37 3.71 -23.60
C GLU A 261 -12.42 4.93 -24.52
N PHE A 262 -12.94 6.03 -24.01
CA PHE A 262 -13.04 7.29 -24.73
C PHE A 262 -13.66 7.13 -26.13
N GLY A 263 -14.71 6.25 -26.24
CA GLY A 263 -15.46 6.05 -27.48
C GLY A 263 -14.76 5.19 -28.53
N ARG A 264 -13.67 4.48 -28.22
CA ARG A 264 -12.94 3.60 -29.16
C ARG A 264 -12.30 2.40 -28.49
N TRP A 265 -12.05 1.35 -29.25
CA TRP A 265 -11.22 0.23 -28.83
C TRP A 265 -9.74 0.61 -28.84
N ARG A 266 -9.02 0.22 -27.78
CA ARG A 266 -7.60 0.52 -27.56
C ARG A 266 -6.90 -0.69 -26.98
N GLU A 267 -5.57 -0.77 -27.16
CA GLU A 267 -4.74 -1.72 -26.40
C GLU A 267 -4.89 -1.46 -24.90
N ASN A 268 -5.04 -2.53 -24.14
CA ASN A 268 -5.00 -2.46 -22.69
C ASN A 268 -3.58 -2.17 -22.25
N ARG A 269 -3.33 -0.96 -21.79
CA ARG A 269 -2.01 -0.50 -21.36
C ARG A 269 -1.86 -0.38 -19.86
N TYR A 270 -2.91 -0.60 -19.06
CA TYR A 270 -2.85 -0.45 -17.61
C TYR A 270 -1.82 -1.37 -16.95
N TYR A 271 -1.61 -2.56 -17.49
CA TYR A 271 -0.55 -3.47 -17.05
C TYR A 271 0.86 -2.86 -17.06
N TYR A 272 1.09 -1.79 -17.81
CA TYR A 272 2.41 -1.15 -17.99
C TYR A 272 2.47 0.24 -17.35
N ARG A 273 1.44 0.67 -16.60
CA ARG A 273 1.25 2.08 -16.25
C ARG A 273 1.41 2.40 -14.78
N SER A 274 1.84 1.44 -13.95
CA SER A 274 2.14 1.69 -12.56
C SER A 274 3.32 0.84 -12.10
N ASP A 275 3.77 1.03 -10.88
CA ASP A 275 5.06 0.59 -10.34
C ASP A 275 5.24 -0.92 -10.24
N HIS A 276 4.14 -1.70 -10.18
CA HIS A 276 4.17 -3.17 -10.26
C HIS A 276 4.91 -3.68 -11.50
N TYR A 277 4.94 -2.89 -12.57
CA TYR A 277 5.52 -3.30 -13.84
C TYR A 277 7.01 -3.62 -13.74
N HIS A 278 7.77 -2.85 -12.95
CA HIS A 278 9.21 -3.11 -12.78
C HIS A 278 9.48 -4.39 -11.96
N PHE A 279 8.58 -4.77 -11.04
CA PHE A 279 8.65 -6.06 -10.36
C PHE A 279 8.34 -7.22 -11.30
N ILE A 280 7.29 -7.11 -12.12
CA ILE A 280 6.93 -8.12 -13.13
C ILE A 280 8.08 -8.35 -14.12
N LYS A 281 8.75 -7.30 -14.60
CA LYS A 281 9.93 -7.41 -15.46
C LYS A 281 11.07 -8.21 -14.85
N ASN A 282 11.14 -8.25 -13.52
CA ASN A 282 12.10 -9.03 -12.75
C ASN A 282 11.53 -10.39 -12.31
N ASN A 283 10.46 -10.87 -12.97
CA ASN A 283 9.79 -12.15 -12.70
C ASN A 283 9.27 -12.27 -11.25
N ILE A 284 8.87 -11.15 -10.64
CA ILE A 284 8.21 -11.09 -9.33
C ILE A 284 6.70 -10.97 -9.57
N PRO A 285 5.87 -11.91 -9.09
CA PRO A 285 4.42 -11.83 -9.27
C PRO A 285 3.87 -10.59 -8.56
N ALA A 286 2.97 -9.88 -9.23
CA ALA A 286 2.44 -8.63 -8.71
C ALA A 286 0.94 -8.48 -8.98
N ILE A 287 0.26 -7.74 -8.11
CA ILE A 287 -1.09 -7.23 -8.32
C ILE A 287 -1.01 -5.70 -8.31
N PHE A 288 -1.64 -5.09 -9.29
CA PHE A 288 -1.95 -3.67 -9.25
C PHE A 288 -3.44 -3.51 -8.89
N TYR A 289 -3.70 -2.98 -7.70
CA TYR A 289 -5.02 -2.61 -7.19
C TYR A 289 -5.35 -1.20 -7.65
N PHE A 290 -6.47 -1.06 -8.35
CA PHE A 290 -6.82 0.15 -9.07
C PHE A 290 -8.32 0.41 -9.05
N ASN A 291 -8.75 1.67 -8.95
CA ASN A 291 -10.17 2.02 -9.05
C ASN A 291 -10.63 2.47 -10.44
N GLY A 292 -9.74 2.54 -11.38
CA GLY A 292 -10.05 3.13 -12.69
C GLY A 292 -9.85 4.64 -12.73
N THR A 293 -9.75 5.19 -13.92
CA THR A 293 -9.63 6.63 -14.12
C THR A 293 -10.97 7.33 -14.00
N HIS A 294 -10.95 8.54 -13.45
CA HIS A 294 -12.10 9.43 -13.32
C HIS A 294 -11.83 10.79 -13.98
N LYS A 295 -12.85 11.65 -14.04
CA LYS A 295 -12.76 12.94 -14.76
C LYS A 295 -11.76 13.93 -14.16
N ASP A 296 -11.37 13.72 -12.90
CA ASP A 296 -10.46 14.60 -12.16
C ASP A 296 -9.00 14.09 -12.21
N TYR A 297 -8.74 12.96 -12.89
CA TYR A 297 -7.40 12.37 -13.04
C TYR A 297 -6.43 13.38 -13.70
N HIS A 298 -5.27 13.61 -13.09
CA HIS A 298 -4.26 14.59 -13.50
C HIS A 298 -4.84 16.02 -13.62
N ALA A 299 -5.69 16.41 -12.68
CA ALA A 299 -6.28 17.76 -12.67
C ALA A 299 -6.30 18.33 -11.25
N PRO A 300 -6.27 19.67 -11.10
CA PRO A 300 -6.37 20.33 -9.79
C PRO A 300 -7.66 20.02 -9.03
N THR A 301 -8.60 19.38 -9.71
CA THR A 301 -9.89 18.97 -9.13
C THR A 301 -9.85 17.57 -8.51
N ASP A 302 -8.72 16.86 -8.50
CA ASP A 302 -8.54 15.62 -7.70
C ASP A 302 -8.25 15.97 -6.24
N THR A 303 -9.34 16.15 -5.47
CA THR A 303 -9.29 16.67 -4.10
C THR A 303 -9.86 15.69 -3.09
N VAL A 304 -9.45 15.84 -1.84
CA VAL A 304 -9.77 14.96 -0.71
C VAL A 304 -11.27 14.85 -0.40
N GLU A 305 -12.07 15.88 -0.74
CA GLU A 305 -13.52 15.87 -0.53
C GLU A 305 -14.26 14.92 -1.48
N LYS A 306 -13.60 14.51 -2.57
CA LYS A 306 -14.19 13.62 -3.58
C LYS A 306 -13.88 12.15 -3.33
N ILE A 307 -13.01 11.84 -2.38
CA ILE A 307 -12.66 10.47 -2.00
C ILE A 307 -13.85 9.79 -1.31
N ASN A 308 -14.13 8.57 -1.69
CA ASN A 308 -15.06 7.69 -1.00
C ASN A 308 -14.30 6.90 0.08
N TYR A 309 -14.22 7.45 1.29
CA TYR A 309 -13.42 6.90 2.38
C TYR A 309 -13.91 5.52 2.83
N ALA A 310 -15.22 5.26 2.83
CA ALA A 310 -15.75 3.93 3.13
C ALA A 310 -15.27 2.86 2.13
N LEU A 311 -15.17 3.24 0.86
CA LEU A 311 -14.67 2.35 -0.17
C LEU A 311 -13.14 2.22 -0.12
N LEU A 312 -12.43 3.30 0.19
CA LEU A 312 -10.99 3.30 0.42
C LEU A 312 -10.63 2.35 1.57
N GLU A 313 -11.32 2.46 2.72
CA GLU A 313 -11.18 1.53 3.85
C GLU A 313 -11.37 0.07 3.40
N LYS A 314 -12.48 -0.21 2.71
CA LYS A 314 -12.82 -1.55 2.26
C LYS A 314 -11.75 -2.17 1.36
N ARG A 315 -11.24 -1.38 0.41
CA ARG A 315 -10.17 -1.79 -0.52
C ARG A 315 -8.83 -1.97 0.20
N THR A 316 -8.52 -1.08 1.13
CA THR A 316 -7.31 -1.16 1.96
C THR A 316 -7.32 -2.44 2.81
N ARG A 317 -8.47 -2.78 3.40
CA ARG A 317 -8.64 -4.04 4.15
C ARG A 317 -8.46 -5.28 3.26
N LEU A 318 -8.95 -5.26 2.01
CA LEU A 318 -8.68 -6.35 1.06
C LEU A 318 -7.18 -6.54 0.82
N ILE A 319 -6.46 -5.45 0.62
CA ILE A 319 -5.01 -5.49 0.36
C ILE A 319 -4.27 -5.98 1.61
N PHE A 320 -4.65 -5.52 2.80
CA PHE A 320 -4.11 -6.02 4.06
C PHE A 320 -4.34 -7.54 4.22
N HIS A 321 -5.57 -8.04 4.02
CA HIS A 321 -5.85 -9.47 4.11
C HIS A 321 -5.07 -10.29 3.09
N THR A 322 -4.93 -9.78 1.85
CA THR A 322 -4.09 -10.44 0.84
C THR A 322 -2.63 -10.48 1.28
N ALA A 323 -2.10 -9.37 1.79
CA ALA A 323 -0.75 -9.28 2.32
C ALA A 323 -0.54 -10.25 3.49
N TRP A 324 -1.50 -10.29 4.42
CA TRP A 324 -1.48 -11.18 5.59
C TRP A 324 -1.39 -12.66 5.20
N GLU A 325 -2.19 -13.09 4.24
CA GLU A 325 -2.16 -14.47 3.74
C GLU A 325 -0.80 -14.79 3.07
N ILE A 326 -0.23 -13.86 2.30
CA ILE A 326 1.06 -14.06 1.65
C ILE A 326 2.19 -14.17 2.68
N VAL A 327 2.22 -13.30 3.68
CA VAL A 327 3.34 -13.27 4.64
C VAL A 327 3.29 -14.42 5.63
N ASN A 328 2.11 -15.01 5.90
CA ASN A 328 1.94 -16.06 6.91
C ASN A 328 1.82 -17.48 6.34
N ARG A 329 1.67 -17.65 5.02
CA ARG A 329 1.57 -18.96 4.39
C ARG A 329 2.88 -19.77 4.51
N GLU A 330 2.77 -21.10 4.49
CA GLU A 330 3.96 -21.95 4.58
C GLU A 330 4.84 -21.85 3.33
N GLU A 331 4.26 -22.09 2.16
CA GLU A 331 5.02 -22.15 0.92
C GLU A 331 5.08 -20.76 0.22
N ARG A 332 6.12 -20.54 -0.58
CA ARG A 332 6.16 -19.40 -1.51
C ARG A 332 5.07 -19.54 -2.55
N LEU A 333 4.73 -18.42 -3.19
CA LEU A 333 3.85 -18.42 -4.36
C LEU A 333 4.54 -19.15 -5.52
N THR A 334 3.80 -20.03 -6.19
CA THR A 334 4.30 -20.77 -7.35
C THR A 334 4.24 -19.88 -8.58
N LEU A 335 5.35 -19.80 -9.32
CA LEU A 335 5.39 -19.12 -10.62
C LEU A 335 4.89 -20.04 -11.72
N LYS A 336 4.26 -19.46 -12.76
CA LYS A 336 3.86 -20.16 -13.98
C LYS A 336 5.05 -20.50 -14.86
#